data_6e5d187f0bd695a59c060e1470fa143a
#
_entry.id   6e5d187f0bd695a59c060e1470fa143a
#
_cell.length_a   1.000
_cell.length_b   1.000
_cell.length_c   1.000
_cell.angle_alpha   90.00
_cell.angle_beta   90.00
_cell.angle_gamma   90.00
#
_symmetry.space_group_name_H-M   'P 1'
#
loop_
_entity.id
_entity.type
_entity.pdbx_description
1 polymer ?
#
loop_
_entity_poly.entity_id
_entity_poly.type
_entity_poly.pdbx_seq_one_letter_code
_entity_poly.pdbx_strand_id
1 'polypeptide(L)'
;MAILVVRIEDASTLLMNEFFDYNGRCYALTRSRKENTDVCINLEDFYEGTVQSESLEDIPVVFVKAQDDGWAVIGYYKRAEVRKKIMRPSLFLEGNIRADVREAWLFSENERKQIFAAHFGERYYEVVEVDDARYQPLMACMTDNRGQNGLLRYDCVDIFLQSTIRNQYEACRTECERLASALMCETCTDLREIKRLEVCGHQAAVLNGREADGYYYEAMADEQLGRVRQGMKAIEKALRIEPEGADLMALKGQLLVGMGKADAAAQWFHKAWYESGDDDYLMLEGRAWLLDEKPDAALECFKKISDKGLLDAAGIDLKDMERRWPPVSARGVRL
;
A
#
# COMPACT_ATOMS: atom_id res chain seq x y z
N MET A 1 12.52 -7.49 33.75
CA MET A 1 12.18 -7.10 32.35
C MET A 1 12.08 -8.36 31.55
N ALA A 2 10.98 -8.61 30.89
CA ALA A 2 10.73 -9.85 30.17
C ALA A 2 11.03 -9.70 28.67
N ILE A 3 11.46 -10.78 28.04
CA ILE A 3 11.71 -10.89 26.59
C ILE A 3 10.65 -11.83 26.01
N LEU A 4 10.04 -11.45 24.92
CA LEU A 4 9.18 -12.33 24.15
C LEU A 4 10.00 -13.08 23.09
N VAL A 5 10.04 -14.39 23.16
CA VAL A 5 10.65 -15.24 22.14
C VAL A 5 9.56 -15.86 21.28
N VAL A 6 9.60 -15.60 19.99
CA VAL A 6 8.60 -16.04 19.02
C VAL A 6 9.18 -17.10 18.10
N ARG A 7 8.52 -18.24 18.04
CA ARG A 7 8.86 -19.34 17.13
C ARG A 7 8.28 -19.08 15.75
N ILE A 8 9.10 -19.17 14.73
CA ILE A 8 8.70 -19.10 13.32
C ILE A 8 8.72 -20.52 12.76
N GLU A 9 7.59 -21.01 12.25
CA GLU A 9 7.46 -22.39 11.74
C GLU A 9 7.92 -22.54 10.31
N ASP A 10 7.65 -21.55 9.45
CA ASP A 10 8.04 -21.59 8.05
C ASP A 10 8.73 -20.28 7.64
N ALA A 11 10.03 -20.39 7.33
CA ALA A 11 10.84 -19.23 6.98
C ALA A 11 10.45 -18.57 5.67
N SER A 12 9.68 -19.26 4.83
CA SER A 12 9.41 -18.79 3.47
C SER A 12 8.33 -17.70 3.40
N THR A 13 7.34 -17.77 4.29
CA THR A 13 6.20 -16.84 4.26
C THR A 13 6.20 -15.83 5.40
N LEU A 14 6.80 -16.16 6.53
CA LEU A 14 6.72 -15.37 7.77
C LEU A 14 7.82 -14.31 7.88
N LEU A 15 9.05 -14.58 7.40
CA LEU A 15 10.15 -13.61 7.41
C LEU A 15 9.83 -12.30 6.68
N MET A 16 8.84 -12.31 5.80
CA MET A 16 8.43 -11.13 5.06
C MET A 16 7.58 -10.18 5.86
N ASN A 17 6.72 -10.72 6.74
CA ASN A 17 5.85 -9.88 7.54
C ASN A 17 6.62 -9.25 8.69
N GLU A 18 7.48 -10.01 9.37
CA GLU A 18 8.19 -9.56 10.57
C GLU A 18 9.21 -8.45 10.29
N PHE A 19 9.90 -8.52 9.17
CA PHE A 19 10.97 -7.56 8.84
C PHE A 19 10.67 -6.69 7.62
N PHE A 20 9.41 -6.65 7.20
CA PHE A 20 8.97 -5.80 6.10
C PHE A 20 8.58 -4.41 6.60
N ASP A 21 9.12 -3.36 5.97
CA ASP A 21 8.75 -1.98 6.26
C ASP A 21 7.38 -1.63 5.66
N TYR A 22 6.38 -1.57 6.52
CA TYR A 22 5.07 -1.06 6.19
C TYR A 22 4.85 0.29 6.88
N ASN A 23 5.03 1.38 6.16
CA ASN A 23 4.90 2.75 6.68
C ASN A 23 5.78 3.04 7.92
N GLY A 24 7.02 2.61 7.90
CA GLY A 24 7.96 2.79 9.00
C GLY A 24 7.74 1.82 10.15
N ARG A 25 6.96 0.76 9.96
CA ARG A 25 6.63 -0.25 10.98
C ARG A 25 6.81 -1.66 10.46
N CYS A 26 7.30 -2.53 11.32
CA CYS A 26 7.29 -3.97 11.13
C CYS A 26 6.19 -4.61 11.97
N TYR A 27 5.59 -5.69 11.47
CA TYR A 27 4.50 -6.42 12.14
C TYR A 27 4.83 -7.90 12.20
N ALA A 28 4.65 -8.50 13.35
CA ALA A 28 4.80 -9.94 13.53
C ALA A 28 3.53 -10.54 14.13
N LEU A 29 3.27 -11.79 13.77
CA LEU A 29 2.13 -12.54 14.26
C LEU A 29 2.62 -13.73 15.11
N THR A 30 2.12 -13.84 16.31
CA THR A 30 2.19 -15.08 17.08
C THR A 30 0.79 -15.46 17.55
N ARG A 31 0.52 -16.77 17.60
CA ARG A 31 -0.77 -17.31 18.02
C ARG A 31 -0.57 -18.34 19.14
N SER A 32 -1.49 -18.37 20.07
CA SER A 32 -1.66 -19.53 20.95
C SER A 32 -2.33 -20.64 20.14
N ARG A 33 -1.85 -21.90 20.29
CA ARG A 33 -2.42 -23.07 19.58
C ARG A 33 -3.88 -23.39 19.91
N LYS A 34 -4.46 -22.74 20.90
CA LYS A 34 -5.88 -22.90 21.23
C LYS A 34 -6.72 -22.16 20.16
N GLU A 35 -7.17 -22.93 19.18
CA GLU A 35 -8.19 -22.52 18.21
C GLU A 35 -9.38 -21.93 18.94
N ASN A 36 -9.89 -20.78 18.45
CA ASN A 36 -11.08 -20.06 18.93
C ASN A 36 -10.93 -19.05 20.08
N THR A 37 -9.78 -18.52 20.39
CA THR A 37 -9.71 -17.32 21.22
C THR A 37 -9.18 -16.14 20.40
N ASP A 38 -9.88 -14.99 20.48
CA ASP A 38 -9.38 -13.70 19.94
C ASP A 38 -8.08 -13.23 20.63
N VAL A 39 -7.64 -13.93 21.65
CA VAL A 39 -6.43 -13.64 22.43
C VAL A 39 -5.29 -14.49 21.91
N CYS A 40 -4.32 -13.82 21.25
CA CYS A 40 -3.15 -14.47 20.68
C CYS A 40 -1.97 -14.56 21.66
N ILE A 41 -1.77 -13.54 22.51
CA ILE A 41 -0.73 -13.48 23.54
C ILE A 41 -1.40 -13.18 24.86
N ASN A 42 -1.03 -13.94 25.90
CA ASN A 42 -1.42 -13.64 27.28
C ASN A 42 -0.42 -12.62 27.85
N LEU A 43 -0.85 -11.38 28.05
CA LEU A 43 0.01 -10.33 28.60
C LEU A 43 0.36 -10.53 30.08
N GLU A 44 -0.37 -11.40 30.78
CA GLU A 44 -0.07 -11.77 32.15
C GLU A 44 1.20 -12.65 32.28
N ASP A 45 1.63 -13.26 31.16
CA ASP A 45 2.88 -14.01 31.13
C ASP A 45 4.13 -13.08 31.32
N PHE A 46 3.98 -11.75 31.16
CA PHE A 46 5.07 -10.77 31.28
C PHE A 46 5.24 -10.16 32.67
N TYR A 47 4.21 -10.25 33.51
CA TYR A 47 4.18 -9.62 34.82
C TYR A 47 3.44 -10.48 35.84
N GLU A 48 3.87 -10.43 37.09
CA GLU A 48 3.09 -10.99 38.20
C GLU A 48 1.87 -10.10 38.44
N GLY A 49 0.67 -10.64 38.16
CA GLY A 49 -0.61 -9.98 38.41
C GLY A 49 -1.47 -9.76 37.16
N THR A 50 -2.66 -9.22 37.35
CA THR A 50 -3.63 -9.02 36.26
C THR A 50 -3.28 -7.78 35.43
N VAL A 51 -3.07 -7.96 34.13
CA VAL A 51 -2.82 -6.87 33.17
C VAL A 51 -4.16 -6.39 32.60
N GLN A 52 -4.58 -5.19 32.97
CA GLN A 52 -5.82 -4.56 32.43
C GLN A 52 -5.63 -3.96 31.02
N SER A 53 -4.37 -3.75 30.59
CA SER A 53 -4.04 -3.18 29.29
C SER A 53 -4.32 -4.17 28.15
N GLU A 54 -4.69 -3.64 26.98
CA GLU A 54 -4.80 -4.40 25.73
C GLU A 54 -3.44 -4.58 25.03
N SER A 55 -2.42 -3.83 25.44
CA SER A 55 -1.05 -3.88 24.90
C SER A 55 0.00 -3.58 25.95
N LEU A 56 1.22 -4.05 25.69
CA LEU A 56 2.45 -3.70 26.40
C LEU A 56 3.40 -3.04 25.42
N GLU A 57 4.09 -2.00 25.86
CA GLU A 57 5.08 -1.25 25.07
C GLU A 57 6.50 -1.60 25.51
N ASP A 58 7.47 -1.30 24.66
CA ASP A 58 8.90 -1.45 24.93
C ASP A 58 9.35 -2.89 25.26
N ILE A 59 8.65 -3.89 24.73
CA ILE A 59 8.99 -5.30 24.92
C ILE A 59 10.04 -5.73 23.89
N PRO A 60 11.21 -6.26 24.31
CA PRO A 60 12.14 -6.90 23.41
C PRO A 60 11.54 -8.20 22.86
N VAL A 61 11.61 -8.38 21.53
CA VAL A 61 11.07 -9.57 20.86
C VAL A 61 12.17 -10.23 20.04
N VAL A 62 12.27 -11.54 20.15
CA VAL A 62 13.26 -12.36 19.43
C VAL A 62 12.55 -13.39 18.59
N PHE A 63 12.96 -13.49 17.34
CA PHE A 63 12.42 -14.47 16.40
C PHE A 63 13.41 -15.63 16.22
N VAL A 64 12.90 -16.85 16.37
CA VAL A 64 13.70 -18.06 16.30
C VAL A 64 13.07 -19.09 15.35
N LYS A 65 13.93 -19.86 14.69
CA LYS A 65 13.56 -20.95 13.80
C LYS A 65 14.19 -22.25 14.28
N ALA A 66 13.46 -23.37 14.16
CA ALA A 66 14.01 -24.69 14.45
C ALA A 66 15.17 -25.03 13.49
N GLN A 67 16.23 -25.60 14.06
CA GLN A 67 17.33 -26.24 13.34
C GLN A 67 17.60 -27.61 14.01
N ASP A 68 18.42 -28.43 13.36
CA ASP A 68 18.70 -29.81 13.83
C ASP A 68 19.19 -29.88 15.28
N ASP A 69 19.98 -28.88 15.72
CA ASP A 69 20.60 -28.84 17.04
C ASP A 69 19.93 -27.84 18.03
N GLY A 70 18.75 -27.29 17.70
CA GLY A 70 18.04 -26.35 18.57
C GLY A 70 17.32 -25.23 17.81
N TRP A 71 17.38 -24.00 18.35
CA TRP A 71 16.67 -22.84 17.80
C TRP A 71 17.68 -21.77 17.38
N ALA A 72 17.73 -21.47 16.10
CA ALA A 72 18.54 -20.35 15.58
C ALA A 72 17.78 -19.03 15.66
N VAL A 73 18.48 -17.98 16.09
CA VAL A 73 17.95 -16.61 16.05
C VAL A 73 17.96 -16.10 14.63
N ILE A 74 16.81 -15.64 14.17
CA ILE A 74 16.65 -15.03 12.84
C ILE A 74 16.79 -13.53 12.89
N GLY A 75 16.27 -12.92 13.95
CA GLY A 75 16.30 -11.50 14.16
C GLY A 75 15.56 -11.10 15.43
N TYR A 76 15.43 -9.79 15.65
CA TYR A 76 14.82 -9.27 16.86
C TYR A 76 14.25 -7.85 16.66
N TYR A 77 13.31 -7.49 17.52
CA TYR A 77 12.90 -6.11 17.76
C TYR A 77 13.43 -5.67 19.12
N LYS A 78 14.07 -4.52 19.20
CA LYS A 78 14.56 -3.99 20.48
C LYS A 78 13.44 -3.52 21.38
N ARG A 79 12.47 -2.85 20.77
CA ARG A 79 11.30 -2.28 21.42
C ARG A 79 10.09 -2.52 20.55
N ALA A 80 9.15 -3.28 21.04
CA ALA A 80 7.92 -3.57 20.33
C ALA A 80 6.70 -3.30 21.22
N GLU A 81 5.60 -2.99 20.58
CA GLU A 81 4.28 -3.09 21.16
C GLU A 81 3.77 -4.51 20.95
N VAL A 82 3.38 -5.16 22.02
CA VAL A 82 2.79 -6.51 22.03
C VAL A 82 1.33 -6.39 22.45
N ARG A 83 0.40 -6.95 21.67
CA ARG A 83 -1.05 -6.83 21.86
C ARG A 83 -1.72 -8.19 22.08
N LYS A 84 -2.78 -8.20 22.89
CA LYS A 84 -3.65 -9.38 23.07
C LYS A 84 -4.29 -9.82 21.76
N LYS A 85 -4.74 -8.85 20.93
CA LYS A 85 -5.51 -9.07 19.70
C LYS A 85 -4.70 -8.74 18.44
N ILE A 86 -5.08 -9.39 17.34
CA ILE A 86 -4.47 -9.17 16.04
C ILE A 86 -4.84 -7.78 15.51
N MET A 87 -3.84 -7.04 15.05
CA MET A 87 -3.97 -5.84 14.22
C MET A 87 -3.99 -6.26 12.75
N ARG A 88 -4.77 -5.59 11.93
CA ARG A 88 -4.81 -5.79 10.48
C ARG A 88 -4.57 -4.46 9.78
N PRO A 89 -3.30 -4.01 9.68
CA PRO A 89 -2.97 -2.74 9.04
C PRO A 89 -3.25 -2.76 7.53
N SER A 90 -3.33 -3.95 6.92
CA SER A 90 -3.72 -4.13 5.52
C SER A 90 -4.45 -5.47 5.31
N LEU A 91 -4.91 -5.74 4.08
CA LEU A 91 -5.56 -7.02 3.74
C LEU A 91 -4.62 -8.24 3.84
N PHE A 92 -3.32 -8.01 3.64
CA PHE A 92 -2.30 -9.05 3.55
C PHE A 92 -1.35 -9.06 4.74
N LEU A 93 -1.47 -8.08 5.63
CA LEU A 93 -0.61 -7.92 6.78
C LEU A 93 -1.45 -7.95 8.06
N GLU A 94 -1.17 -8.94 8.88
CA GLU A 94 -1.74 -9.04 10.22
C GLU A 94 -0.64 -9.28 11.24
N GLY A 95 -0.81 -8.80 12.45
CA GLY A 95 0.15 -9.01 13.52
C GLY A 95 -0.40 -8.57 14.86
N ASN A 96 0.13 -9.12 15.92
CA ASN A 96 -0.13 -8.69 17.30
C ASN A 96 1.14 -8.18 18.00
N ILE A 97 2.22 -8.10 17.24
CA ILE A 97 3.50 -7.50 17.63
C ILE A 97 3.82 -6.43 16.58
N ARG A 98 4.20 -5.24 17.03
CA ARG A 98 4.52 -4.12 16.14
C ARG A 98 5.77 -3.40 16.65
N ALA A 99 6.70 -3.09 15.74
CA ALA A 99 7.88 -2.30 16.06
C ALA A 99 8.11 -1.18 15.02
N ASP A 100 8.81 -0.13 15.42
CA ASP A 100 9.40 0.82 14.46
C ASP A 100 10.48 0.08 13.66
N VAL A 101 10.55 0.31 12.36
CA VAL A 101 11.52 -0.34 11.47
C VAL A 101 12.97 -0.12 11.93
N ARG A 102 13.26 1.01 12.58
CA ARG A 102 14.59 1.33 13.15
C ARG A 102 14.94 0.48 14.37
N GLU A 103 13.96 -0.14 14.99
CA GLU A 103 14.11 -1.02 16.15
C GLU A 103 14.10 -2.52 15.76
N ALA A 104 14.00 -2.84 14.46
CA ALA A 104 13.96 -4.18 13.94
C ALA A 104 15.28 -4.57 13.27
N TRP A 105 15.80 -5.75 13.57
CA TRP A 105 17.13 -6.23 13.16
C TRP A 105 17.04 -7.67 12.65
N LEU A 106 17.48 -7.89 11.42
CA LEU A 106 17.49 -9.20 10.78
C LEU A 106 18.93 -9.72 10.65
N PHE A 107 19.16 -10.97 11.03
CA PHE A 107 20.45 -11.63 10.80
C PHE A 107 20.52 -12.22 9.40
N SER A 108 21.65 -11.99 8.71
CA SER A 108 21.99 -12.74 7.50
C SER A 108 22.13 -14.24 7.81
N GLU A 109 22.00 -15.11 6.83
CA GLU A 109 22.12 -16.56 7.04
C GLU A 109 23.44 -16.97 7.70
N ASN A 110 24.54 -16.28 7.38
CA ASN A 110 25.84 -16.53 7.99
C ASN A 110 25.92 -16.12 9.47
N GLU A 111 25.08 -15.20 9.91
CA GLU A 111 25.01 -14.71 11.29
C GLU A 111 24.04 -15.51 12.17
N ARG A 112 23.15 -16.31 11.57
CA ARG A 112 22.18 -17.18 12.27
C ARG A 112 22.80 -18.39 12.94
N LYS A 113 24.00 -18.25 13.47
CA LYS A 113 24.76 -19.34 14.11
C LYS A 113 24.51 -19.47 15.62
N GLN A 114 23.73 -18.56 16.20
CA GLN A 114 23.40 -18.66 17.61
C GLN A 114 22.25 -19.63 17.83
N ILE A 115 22.59 -20.80 18.34
CA ILE A 115 21.66 -21.85 18.73
C ILE A 115 21.45 -21.75 20.23
N PHE A 116 20.20 -21.80 20.66
CA PHE A 116 19.91 -21.91 22.09
C PHE A 116 18.71 -22.84 22.35
N ALA A 117 18.64 -23.36 23.54
CA ALA A 117 17.54 -24.23 23.96
C ALA A 117 16.35 -23.40 24.42
N ALA A 118 15.31 -23.36 23.62
CA ALA A 118 14.02 -22.81 24.00
C ALA A 118 12.99 -23.92 24.15
N HIS A 119 12.05 -23.76 25.08
CA HIS A 119 11.00 -24.73 25.35
C HIS A 119 9.63 -24.09 25.10
N PHE A 120 9.15 -24.19 23.88
CA PHE A 120 7.85 -23.58 23.50
C PHE A 120 6.63 -24.40 23.95
N GLY A 121 6.79 -25.67 24.33
CA GLY A 121 5.66 -26.55 24.62
C GLY A 121 4.69 -26.60 23.45
N GLU A 122 3.42 -26.32 23.70
CA GLU A 122 2.37 -26.21 22.69
C GLU A 122 2.17 -24.76 22.16
N ARG A 123 2.95 -23.79 22.66
CA ARG A 123 2.83 -22.38 22.30
C ARG A 123 3.80 -22.01 21.19
N TYR A 124 3.48 -20.97 20.41
CA TYR A 124 4.39 -20.38 19.43
C TYR A 124 5.28 -19.28 20.02
N TYR A 125 5.19 -19.04 21.32
CA TYR A 125 6.01 -18.08 22.02
C TYR A 125 6.36 -18.55 23.43
N GLU A 126 7.46 -18.01 23.95
CA GLU A 126 7.92 -18.13 25.34
C GLU A 126 8.22 -16.73 25.88
N VAL A 127 7.84 -16.45 27.10
CA VAL A 127 8.23 -15.22 27.81
C VAL A 127 9.31 -15.59 28.81
N VAL A 128 10.45 -14.92 28.74
CA VAL A 128 11.60 -15.20 29.57
C VAL A 128 12.10 -13.95 30.27
N GLU A 129 12.73 -14.14 31.44
CA GLU A 129 13.36 -13.05 32.16
C GLU A 129 14.67 -12.64 31.46
N VAL A 130 15.01 -11.35 31.52
CA VAL A 130 16.24 -10.80 30.90
C VAL A 130 17.51 -11.40 31.48
N ASP A 131 17.47 -11.85 32.71
CA ASP A 131 18.58 -12.49 33.44
C ASP A 131 18.70 -14.00 33.21
N ASP A 132 17.80 -14.63 32.46
CA ASP A 132 17.92 -16.01 32.06
C ASP A 132 19.21 -16.21 31.26
N ALA A 133 20.11 -17.07 31.80
CA ALA A 133 21.43 -17.32 31.22
C ALA A 133 21.40 -17.81 29.76
N ARG A 134 20.32 -18.45 29.32
CA ARG A 134 20.10 -18.90 27.93
C ARG A 134 20.06 -17.76 26.94
N TYR A 135 19.61 -16.57 27.38
CA TYR A 135 19.38 -15.39 26.52
C TYR A 135 20.46 -14.31 26.63
N GLN A 136 21.44 -14.49 27.51
CA GLN A 136 22.56 -13.56 27.68
C GLN A 136 23.33 -13.29 26.37
N PRO A 137 23.67 -14.30 25.54
CA PRO A 137 24.33 -14.06 24.24
C PRO A 137 23.47 -13.23 23.28
N LEU A 138 22.14 -13.38 23.36
CA LEU A 138 21.20 -12.65 22.54
C LEU A 138 21.08 -11.20 22.99
N MET A 139 21.03 -10.95 24.30
CA MET A 139 21.05 -9.59 24.84
C MET A 139 22.30 -8.83 24.42
N ALA A 140 23.46 -9.49 24.37
CA ALA A 140 24.66 -8.87 23.83
C ALA A 140 24.52 -8.47 22.35
N CYS A 141 23.94 -9.34 21.52
CA CYS A 141 23.65 -9.00 20.11
C CYS A 141 22.73 -7.79 19.98
N MET A 142 21.67 -7.70 20.80
CA MET A 142 20.73 -6.57 20.78
C MET A 142 21.40 -5.27 21.25
N THR A 143 22.29 -5.35 22.23
CA THR A 143 23.06 -4.21 22.75
C THR A 143 24.04 -3.69 21.70
N ASP A 144 24.75 -4.61 21.02
CA ASP A 144 25.78 -4.28 20.04
C ASP A 144 25.23 -3.91 18.66
N ASN A 145 23.89 -3.92 18.47
CA ASN A 145 23.21 -3.70 17.18
C ASN A 145 23.72 -4.65 16.08
N ARG A 146 23.94 -5.90 16.40
CA ARG A 146 24.35 -6.90 15.40
C ARG A 146 23.19 -7.23 14.48
N GLY A 147 23.51 -7.54 13.22
CA GLY A 147 22.53 -7.76 12.16
C GLY A 147 22.27 -6.53 11.31
N GLN A 148 21.49 -6.68 10.26
CA GLN A 148 21.05 -5.58 9.41
C GLN A 148 19.79 -4.93 10.01
N ASN A 149 19.82 -3.62 10.17
CA ASN A 149 18.64 -2.88 10.61
C ASN A 149 17.52 -3.06 9.58
N GLY A 150 16.43 -3.58 10.06
CA GLY A 150 15.16 -4.01 9.56
C GLY A 150 14.58 -3.55 8.25
N LEU A 151 15.38 -3.36 7.24
CA LEU A 151 14.85 -2.98 5.94
C LEU A 151 15.08 -4.11 4.94
N LEU A 152 14.12 -5.01 4.84
CA LEU A 152 13.93 -5.76 3.62
C LEU A 152 13.43 -4.77 2.55
N ARG A 153 14.36 -3.96 2.02
CA ARG A 153 14.09 -3.25 0.77
C ARG A 153 14.11 -4.26 -0.35
N TYR A 154 13.26 -4.08 -1.33
CA TYR A 154 13.16 -4.94 -2.51
C TYR A 154 14.53 -5.25 -3.14
N ASP A 155 15.47 -4.32 -3.07
CA ASP A 155 16.82 -4.42 -3.65
C ASP A 155 17.84 -5.18 -2.77
N CYS A 156 17.53 -5.45 -1.48
CA CYS A 156 18.44 -6.07 -0.51
C CYS A 156 18.03 -7.49 -0.14
N VAL A 157 16.97 -8.01 -0.75
CA VAL A 157 16.34 -9.29 -0.42
C VAL A 157 16.92 -10.38 -1.31
N ASP A 158 17.15 -11.56 -0.78
CA ASP A 158 17.56 -12.70 -1.59
C ASP A 158 16.49 -13.08 -2.64
N ILE A 159 16.89 -13.87 -3.65
CA ILE A 159 16.03 -14.19 -4.81
C ILE A 159 14.70 -14.81 -4.36
N PHE A 160 14.68 -15.54 -3.28
CA PHE A 160 13.49 -16.22 -2.77
C PHE A 160 12.51 -15.19 -2.14
N LEU A 161 13.00 -14.31 -1.27
CA LEU A 161 12.22 -13.24 -0.69
C LEU A 161 11.73 -12.25 -1.77
N GLN A 162 12.59 -11.94 -2.75
CA GLN A 162 12.20 -11.15 -3.93
C GLN A 162 11.03 -11.80 -4.68
N SER A 163 11.07 -13.12 -4.92
CA SER A 163 9.98 -13.83 -5.60
C SER A 163 8.67 -13.76 -4.82
N THR A 164 8.72 -13.84 -3.49
CA THR A 164 7.52 -13.79 -2.66
C THR A 164 6.95 -12.36 -2.57
N ILE A 165 7.80 -11.34 -2.43
CA ILE A 165 7.38 -9.93 -2.52
C ILE A 165 6.73 -9.66 -3.86
N ARG A 166 7.34 -10.15 -4.94
CA ARG A 166 6.79 -10.02 -6.28
C ARG A 166 5.43 -10.70 -6.40
N ASN A 167 5.26 -11.92 -5.90
CA ASN A 167 3.99 -12.62 -5.92
C ASN A 167 2.89 -11.87 -5.13
N GLN A 168 3.23 -11.28 -3.99
CA GLN A 168 2.31 -10.45 -3.23
C GLN A 168 1.95 -9.16 -3.96
N TYR A 169 2.93 -8.51 -4.59
CA TYR A 169 2.70 -7.33 -5.42
C TYR A 169 1.75 -7.65 -6.58
N GLU A 170 2.00 -8.74 -7.33
CA GLU A 170 1.14 -9.16 -8.44
C GLU A 170 -0.29 -9.50 -7.96
N ALA A 171 -0.43 -10.12 -6.80
CA ALA A 171 -1.75 -10.40 -6.21
C ALA A 171 -2.50 -9.09 -5.85
N CYS A 172 -1.81 -8.12 -5.25
CA CYS A 172 -2.39 -6.79 -4.96
C CYS A 172 -2.79 -6.09 -6.25
N ARG A 173 -1.92 -6.10 -7.26
CA ARG A 173 -2.15 -5.47 -8.56
C ARG A 173 -3.36 -6.07 -9.24
N THR A 174 -3.45 -7.40 -9.35
CA THR A 174 -4.60 -8.11 -9.95
C THR A 174 -5.91 -7.76 -9.24
N GLU A 175 -5.91 -7.69 -7.92
CA GLU A 175 -7.11 -7.29 -7.17
C GLU A 175 -7.45 -5.81 -7.42
N CYS A 176 -6.46 -4.92 -7.52
CA CYS A 176 -6.69 -3.52 -7.88
C CYS A 176 -7.28 -3.39 -9.29
N GLU A 177 -6.76 -4.12 -10.28
CA GLU A 177 -7.29 -4.15 -11.65
C GLU A 177 -8.76 -4.60 -11.67
N ARG A 178 -9.09 -5.66 -10.93
CA ARG A 178 -10.47 -6.14 -10.80
C ARG A 178 -11.40 -5.09 -10.20
N LEU A 179 -10.97 -4.46 -9.10
CA LEU A 179 -11.76 -3.43 -8.40
C LEU A 179 -11.91 -2.17 -9.24
N ALA A 180 -10.83 -1.70 -9.88
CA ALA A 180 -10.85 -0.54 -10.75
C ALA A 180 -11.79 -0.75 -11.96
N SER A 181 -11.72 -1.93 -12.60
CA SER A 181 -12.62 -2.28 -13.69
C SER A 181 -14.10 -2.27 -13.26
N ALA A 182 -14.40 -2.77 -12.07
CA ALA A 182 -15.75 -2.75 -11.52
C ALA A 182 -16.26 -1.31 -11.27
N LEU A 183 -15.40 -0.42 -10.81
CA LEU A 183 -15.71 1.01 -10.63
C LEU A 183 -15.96 1.71 -11.95
N MET A 184 -15.14 1.46 -12.98
CA MET A 184 -15.29 2.06 -14.32
C MET A 184 -16.59 1.62 -15.03
N CYS A 185 -17.04 0.40 -14.79
CA CYS A 185 -18.28 -0.12 -15.37
C CYS A 185 -19.55 0.36 -14.66
N GLU A 186 -19.45 1.28 -13.69
CA GLU A 186 -20.55 1.75 -12.83
C GLU A 186 -21.35 0.62 -12.14
N THR A 187 -20.81 -0.61 -12.17
CA THR A 187 -21.44 -1.78 -11.55
C THR A 187 -21.20 -1.86 -10.07
N CYS A 188 -20.28 -1.02 -9.57
CA CYS A 188 -19.91 -0.99 -8.17
C CYS A 188 -19.88 0.46 -7.63
N THR A 189 -20.75 0.74 -6.70
CA THR A 189 -20.76 1.96 -5.86
C THR A 189 -20.53 1.63 -4.39
N ASP A 190 -20.10 0.39 -4.08
CA ASP A 190 -19.94 -0.03 -2.68
C ASP A 190 -18.68 0.61 -2.08
N LEU A 191 -18.89 1.45 -1.07
CA LEU A 191 -17.83 2.07 -0.28
C LEU A 191 -16.79 1.05 0.24
N ARG A 192 -17.20 -0.21 0.46
CA ARG A 192 -16.28 -1.27 0.92
C ARG A 192 -15.28 -1.63 -0.17
N GLU A 193 -15.70 -1.71 -1.44
CA GLU A 193 -14.81 -2.03 -2.55
C GLU A 193 -13.85 -0.87 -2.85
N ILE A 194 -14.32 0.38 -2.77
CA ILE A 194 -13.45 1.56 -2.90
C ILE A 194 -12.37 1.57 -1.80
N LYS A 195 -12.76 1.30 -0.54
CA LYS A 195 -11.78 1.17 0.56
C LYS A 195 -10.84 -0.01 0.39
N ARG A 196 -11.30 -1.09 -0.22
CA ARG A 196 -10.47 -2.23 -0.54
C ARG A 196 -9.46 -1.88 -1.64
N LEU A 197 -9.87 -1.13 -2.67
CA LEU A 197 -8.98 -0.61 -3.69
C LEU A 197 -7.89 0.30 -3.09
N GLU A 198 -8.26 1.21 -2.18
CA GLU A 198 -7.31 2.04 -1.44
C GLU A 198 -6.25 1.21 -0.72
N VAL A 199 -6.69 0.21 0.05
CA VAL A 199 -5.78 -0.65 0.81
C VAL A 199 -4.89 -1.48 -0.09
N CYS A 200 -5.42 -2.08 -1.17
CA CYS A 200 -4.63 -2.85 -2.13
C CYS A 200 -3.63 -1.97 -2.89
N GLY A 201 -4.04 -0.78 -3.32
CA GLY A 201 -3.17 0.19 -4.01
C GLY A 201 -2.02 0.62 -3.11
N HIS A 202 -2.33 0.99 -1.86
CA HIS A 202 -1.31 1.33 -0.88
C HIS A 202 -0.33 0.17 -0.63
N GLN A 203 -0.84 -1.06 -0.50
CA GLN A 203 -0.02 -2.25 -0.33
C GLN A 203 0.89 -2.49 -1.53
N ALA A 204 0.37 -2.36 -2.76
CA ALA A 204 1.17 -2.49 -3.97
C ALA A 204 2.29 -1.43 -4.03
N ALA A 205 1.99 -0.17 -3.69
CA ALA A 205 2.98 0.91 -3.63
C ALA A 205 4.08 0.67 -2.58
N VAL A 206 3.74 0.01 -1.46
CA VAL A 206 4.72 -0.37 -0.42
C VAL A 206 5.57 -1.54 -0.88
N LEU A 207 4.97 -2.56 -1.51
CA LEU A 207 5.66 -3.76 -1.98
C LEU A 207 6.61 -3.45 -3.14
N ASN A 208 6.20 -2.58 -4.05
CA ASN A 208 7.02 -2.17 -5.18
C ASN A 208 6.85 -0.67 -5.52
N GLY A 209 7.50 0.18 -4.75
CA GLY A 209 7.46 1.63 -4.95
C GLY A 209 8.19 2.15 -6.20
N ARG A 210 8.70 1.25 -7.06
CA ARG A 210 9.32 1.58 -8.35
C ARG A 210 8.33 1.50 -9.52
N GLU A 211 7.16 0.90 -9.29
CA GLU A 211 6.06 0.84 -10.24
C GLU A 211 5.02 1.90 -9.92
N ALA A 212 4.39 2.45 -10.96
CA ALA A 212 3.40 3.51 -10.81
C ALA A 212 2.04 2.99 -10.33
N ASP A 213 1.73 1.72 -10.59
CA ASP A 213 0.41 1.09 -10.43
C ASP A 213 -0.16 1.26 -9.02
N GLY A 214 0.63 0.99 -7.98
CA GLY A 214 0.16 1.10 -6.61
C GLY A 214 -0.31 2.52 -6.26
N TYR A 215 0.45 3.52 -6.68
CA TYR A 215 0.10 4.93 -6.47
C TYR A 215 -1.07 5.38 -7.35
N TYR A 216 -1.23 4.80 -8.54
CA TYR A 216 -2.37 5.03 -9.41
C TYR A 216 -3.69 4.57 -8.76
N TYR A 217 -3.72 3.33 -8.26
CA TYR A 217 -4.91 2.78 -7.61
C TYR A 217 -5.22 3.46 -6.27
N GLU A 218 -4.20 3.87 -5.51
CA GLU A 218 -4.37 4.69 -4.32
C GLU A 218 -5.03 6.02 -4.67
N ALA A 219 -4.56 6.69 -5.73
CA ALA A 219 -5.12 7.95 -6.20
C ALA A 219 -6.55 7.80 -6.72
N MET A 220 -6.86 6.72 -7.44
CA MET A 220 -8.22 6.41 -7.94
C MET A 220 -9.20 6.20 -6.78
N ALA A 221 -8.79 5.45 -5.76
CA ALA A 221 -9.61 5.25 -4.57
C ALA A 221 -9.84 6.56 -3.81
N ASP A 222 -8.82 7.40 -3.68
CA ASP A 222 -8.90 8.71 -3.03
C ASP A 222 -9.81 9.68 -3.79
N GLU A 223 -9.80 9.64 -5.12
CA GLU A 223 -10.71 10.41 -5.98
C GLU A 223 -12.15 10.01 -5.69
N GLN A 224 -12.47 8.72 -5.72
CA GLN A 224 -13.79 8.18 -5.44
C GLN A 224 -14.28 8.47 -4.00
N LEU A 225 -13.36 8.56 -3.04
CA LEU A 225 -13.66 8.93 -1.66
C LEU A 225 -13.75 10.44 -1.43
N GLY A 226 -13.58 11.26 -2.48
CA GLY A 226 -13.57 12.72 -2.39
C GLY A 226 -12.34 13.29 -1.68
N ARG A 227 -11.30 12.50 -1.47
CA ARG A 227 -10.04 12.90 -0.81
C ARG A 227 -9.02 13.45 -1.81
N VAL A 228 -9.45 14.38 -2.64
CA VAL A 228 -8.75 14.88 -3.83
C VAL A 228 -7.30 15.33 -3.55
N ARG A 229 -7.03 15.91 -2.36
CA ARG A 229 -5.66 16.33 -2.00
C ARG A 229 -4.72 15.16 -1.73
N GLN A 230 -5.25 14.03 -1.23
CA GLN A 230 -4.47 12.83 -0.99
C GLN A 230 -4.19 12.12 -2.32
N GLY A 231 -5.23 11.93 -3.13
CA GLY A 231 -5.09 11.40 -4.49
C GLY A 231 -4.10 12.19 -5.35
N MET A 232 -4.10 13.53 -5.22
CA MET A 232 -3.11 14.37 -5.93
C MET A 232 -1.67 14.04 -5.53
N LYS A 233 -1.39 13.77 -4.25
CA LYS A 233 -0.05 13.38 -3.80
C LYS A 233 0.36 12.02 -4.33
N ALA A 234 -0.57 11.07 -4.39
CA ALA A 234 -0.32 9.74 -4.91
C ALA A 234 -0.06 9.79 -6.42
N ILE A 235 -0.91 10.47 -7.19
CA ILE A 235 -0.74 10.56 -8.65
C ILE A 235 0.53 11.33 -9.05
N GLU A 236 0.98 12.30 -8.26
CA GLU A 236 2.26 12.98 -8.49
C GLU A 236 3.47 12.07 -8.25
N LYS A 237 3.34 11.08 -7.36
CA LYS A 237 4.38 10.05 -7.21
C LYS A 237 4.38 9.10 -8.42
N ALA A 238 3.21 8.65 -8.85
CA ALA A 238 3.07 7.80 -10.04
C ALA A 238 3.68 8.47 -11.28
N LEU A 239 3.35 9.73 -11.56
CA LEU A 239 3.88 10.49 -12.69
C LEU A 239 5.39 10.79 -12.61
N ARG A 240 6.02 10.71 -11.44
CA ARG A 240 7.48 10.77 -11.33
C ARG A 240 8.15 9.48 -11.78
N ILE A 241 7.45 8.36 -11.63
CA ILE A 241 7.93 7.02 -12.04
C ILE A 241 7.68 6.85 -13.54
N GLU A 242 6.46 7.19 -13.98
CA GLU A 242 6.00 7.04 -15.37
C GLU A 242 5.44 8.38 -15.88
N PRO A 243 6.31 9.28 -16.38
CA PRO A 243 5.91 10.62 -16.79
C PRO A 243 4.99 10.67 -18.02
N GLU A 244 5.02 9.63 -18.87
CA GLU A 244 4.27 9.52 -20.13
C GLU A 244 3.00 8.67 -19.99
N GLY A 245 2.66 8.23 -18.77
CA GLY A 245 1.45 7.42 -18.50
C GLY A 245 0.17 8.21 -18.77
N ALA A 246 -0.53 7.89 -19.87
CA ALA A 246 -1.74 8.59 -20.27
C ALA A 246 -2.86 8.48 -19.21
N ASP A 247 -3.06 7.28 -18.66
CA ASP A 247 -4.05 7.05 -17.58
C ASP A 247 -3.71 7.86 -16.32
N LEU A 248 -2.42 7.98 -15.99
CA LEU A 248 -1.95 8.79 -14.86
C LEU A 248 -2.25 10.28 -15.08
N MET A 249 -2.01 10.76 -16.29
CA MET A 249 -2.32 12.14 -16.67
C MET A 249 -3.82 12.39 -16.61
N ALA A 250 -4.64 11.44 -17.10
CA ALA A 250 -6.09 11.54 -17.09
C ALA A 250 -6.64 11.57 -15.66
N LEU A 251 -6.16 10.68 -14.77
CA LEU A 251 -6.57 10.69 -13.36
C LEU A 251 -6.16 11.99 -12.66
N LYS A 252 -4.99 12.56 -12.99
CA LYS A 252 -4.59 13.88 -12.49
C LYS A 252 -5.54 14.96 -12.98
N GLY A 253 -6.00 14.90 -14.24
CA GLY A 253 -7.03 15.77 -14.77
C GLY A 253 -8.35 15.66 -14.00
N GLN A 254 -8.82 14.46 -13.70
CA GLN A 254 -10.03 14.22 -12.91
C GLN A 254 -9.92 14.81 -11.50
N LEU A 255 -8.79 14.59 -10.82
CA LEU A 255 -8.53 15.20 -9.52
C LEU A 255 -8.52 16.73 -9.57
N LEU A 256 -8.00 17.33 -10.65
CA LEU A 256 -8.04 18.79 -10.84
C LEU A 256 -9.47 19.29 -11.06
N VAL A 257 -10.33 18.56 -11.78
CA VAL A 257 -11.77 18.85 -11.86
C VAL A 257 -12.39 18.85 -10.48
N GLY A 258 -12.12 17.83 -9.66
CA GLY A 258 -12.58 17.75 -8.28
C GLY A 258 -12.08 18.89 -7.38
N MET A 259 -10.99 19.57 -7.78
CA MET A 259 -10.48 20.79 -7.12
C MET A 259 -11.06 22.08 -7.69
N GLY A 260 -11.96 22.04 -8.68
CA GLY A 260 -12.49 23.19 -9.39
C GLY A 260 -11.50 23.88 -10.33
N LYS A 261 -10.44 23.18 -10.77
CA LYS A 261 -9.39 23.69 -11.67
C LYS A 261 -9.55 23.11 -13.08
N ALA A 262 -10.68 23.41 -13.70
CA ALA A 262 -11.09 22.80 -14.95
C ALA A 262 -10.17 23.15 -16.14
N ASP A 263 -9.59 24.36 -16.17
CA ASP A 263 -8.62 24.78 -17.18
C ASP A 263 -7.33 23.95 -17.11
N ALA A 264 -6.80 23.73 -15.90
CA ALA A 264 -5.63 22.89 -15.69
C ALA A 264 -5.94 21.41 -15.98
N ALA A 265 -7.15 20.94 -15.67
CA ALA A 265 -7.59 19.59 -15.99
C ALA A 265 -7.60 19.34 -17.49
N ALA A 266 -8.16 20.27 -18.27
CA ALA A 266 -8.18 20.19 -19.74
C ALA A 266 -6.76 20.05 -20.33
N GLN A 267 -5.80 20.77 -19.79
CA GLN A 267 -4.40 20.64 -20.24
C GLN A 267 -3.81 19.26 -19.95
N TRP A 268 -4.18 18.61 -18.83
CA TRP A 268 -3.73 17.27 -18.52
C TRP A 268 -4.42 16.20 -19.37
N PHE A 269 -5.70 16.34 -19.66
CA PHE A 269 -6.41 15.48 -20.61
C PHE A 269 -5.85 15.60 -22.03
N HIS A 270 -5.50 16.83 -22.45
CA HIS A 270 -4.83 17.04 -23.73
C HIS A 270 -3.49 16.31 -23.83
N LYS A 271 -2.67 16.33 -22.75
CA LYS A 271 -1.43 15.56 -22.69
C LYS A 271 -1.69 14.06 -22.78
N ALA A 272 -2.69 13.55 -22.04
CA ALA A 272 -3.07 12.14 -22.10
C ALA A 272 -3.46 11.70 -23.51
N TRP A 273 -4.26 12.52 -24.21
CA TRP A 273 -4.59 12.29 -25.61
C TRP A 273 -3.36 12.31 -26.51
N TYR A 274 -2.43 13.25 -26.31
CA TYR A 274 -1.23 13.36 -27.12
C TYR A 274 -0.35 12.11 -27.01
N GLU A 275 -0.24 11.53 -25.82
CA GLU A 275 0.58 10.33 -25.58
C GLU A 275 -0.09 9.04 -26.09
N SER A 276 -1.42 8.91 -25.96
CA SER A 276 -2.13 7.66 -26.29
C SER A 276 -2.81 7.67 -27.66
N GLY A 277 -3.24 8.85 -28.13
CA GLY A 277 -4.12 8.98 -29.28
C GLY A 277 -5.57 8.57 -29.05
N ASP A 278 -5.97 8.32 -27.79
CA ASP A 278 -7.29 7.85 -27.42
C ASP A 278 -8.31 9.00 -27.34
N ASP A 279 -9.38 8.88 -28.12
CA ASP A 279 -10.44 9.88 -28.22
C ASP A 279 -11.21 10.11 -26.89
N ASP A 280 -11.19 9.16 -25.96
CA ASP A 280 -11.77 9.30 -24.63
C ASP A 280 -11.16 10.49 -23.87
N TYR A 281 -9.86 10.74 -24.02
CA TYR A 281 -9.22 11.88 -23.38
C TYR A 281 -9.58 13.22 -24.02
N LEU A 282 -9.87 13.26 -25.34
CA LEU A 282 -10.45 14.44 -25.98
C LEU A 282 -11.86 14.73 -25.47
N MET A 283 -12.63 13.68 -25.20
CA MET A 283 -13.95 13.81 -24.58
C MET A 283 -13.84 14.44 -23.19
N LEU A 284 -12.89 13.98 -22.37
CA LEU A 284 -12.64 14.52 -21.04
C LEU A 284 -12.13 15.97 -21.11
N GLU A 285 -11.22 16.27 -22.05
CA GLU A 285 -10.73 17.64 -22.32
C GLU A 285 -11.87 18.59 -22.66
N GLY A 286 -12.73 18.19 -23.61
CA GLY A 286 -13.87 18.99 -24.01
C GLY A 286 -14.85 19.25 -22.86
N ARG A 287 -15.13 18.23 -22.05
CA ARG A 287 -15.96 18.38 -20.83
C ARG A 287 -15.33 19.33 -19.82
N ALA A 288 -14.02 19.26 -19.63
CA ALA A 288 -13.31 20.18 -18.73
C ALA A 288 -13.38 21.63 -19.24
N TRP A 289 -13.28 21.86 -20.56
CA TRP A 289 -13.48 23.20 -21.15
C TRP A 289 -14.90 23.71 -20.98
N LEU A 290 -15.92 22.84 -21.03
CA LEU A 290 -17.32 23.25 -20.74
C LEU A 290 -17.47 23.66 -19.27
N LEU A 291 -16.83 22.95 -18.33
CA LEU A 291 -16.82 23.32 -16.92
C LEU A 291 -16.10 24.65 -16.66
N ASP A 292 -15.13 25.01 -17.49
CA ASP A 292 -14.39 26.28 -17.45
C ASP A 292 -15.08 27.40 -18.25
N GLU A 293 -16.33 27.16 -18.64
CA GLU A 293 -17.15 28.11 -19.42
C GLU A 293 -16.53 28.52 -20.77
N LYS A 294 -15.74 27.65 -21.39
CA LYS A 294 -15.07 27.83 -22.69
C LYS A 294 -15.64 26.90 -23.78
N PRO A 295 -16.87 27.08 -24.21
CA PRO A 295 -17.53 26.19 -25.16
C PRO A 295 -16.85 26.16 -26.54
N ASP A 296 -16.19 27.23 -26.97
CA ASP A 296 -15.46 27.28 -28.24
C ASP A 296 -14.29 26.28 -28.21
N ALA A 297 -13.53 26.21 -27.12
CA ALA A 297 -12.42 25.24 -26.92
C ALA A 297 -12.97 23.82 -26.83
N ALA A 298 -14.06 23.60 -26.12
CA ALA A 298 -14.72 22.32 -26.05
C ALA A 298 -15.15 21.80 -27.43
N LEU A 299 -15.76 22.66 -28.25
CA LEU A 299 -16.17 22.31 -29.59
C LEU A 299 -14.98 21.87 -30.47
N GLU A 300 -13.84 22.55 -30.37
CA GLU A 300 -12.62 22.18 -31.09
C GLU A 300 -12.08 20.82 -30.66
N CYS A 301 -12.19 20.46 -29.37
CA CYS A 301 -11.83 19.11 -28.89
C CYS A 301 -12.79 18.07 -29.48
N PHE A 302 -14.09 18.26 -29.37
CA PHE A 302 -15.10 17.32 -29.87
C PHE A 302 -15.03 17.10 -31.37
N LYS A 303 -14.66 18.13 -32.16
CA LYS A 303 -14.44 18.01 -33.61
C LYS A 303 -13.27 17.11 -33.99
N LYS A 304 -12.27 16.98 -33.12
CA LYS A 304 -11.11 16.12 -33.34
C LYS A 304 -11.42 14.64 -33.06
N ILE A 305 -12.49 14.34 -32.33
CA ILE A 305 -12.90 12.96 -32.00
C ILE A 305 -13.28 12.25 -33.30
N SER A 306 -12.58 11.14 -33.57
CA SER A 306 -12.78 10.33 -34.76
C SER A 306 -13.97 9.38 -34.59
N ASP A 307 -14.18 8.86 -33.38
CA ASP A 307 -15.29 8.00 -33.03
C ASP A 307 -16.58 8.80 -32.78
N LYS A 308 -17.44 8.83 -33.79
CA LYS A 308 -18.75 9.50 -33.66
C LYS A 308 -19.68 8.80 -32.67
N GLY A 309 -19.52 7.49 -32.46
CA GLY A 309 -20.31 6.75 -31.48
C GLY A 309 -20.05 7.23 -30.05
N LEU A 310 -18.87 7.70 -29.76
CA LEU A 310 -18.50 8.30 -28.47
C LEU A 310 -19.26 9.61 -28.21
N LEU A 311 -19.37 10.46 -29.24
CA LEU A 311 -20.15 11.72 -29.17
C LEU A 311 -21.64 11.44 -28.99
N ASP A 312 -22.19 10.49 -29.77
CA ASP A 312 -23.59 10.11 -29.69
C ASP A 312 -23.96 9.54 -28.32
N ALA A 313 -23.09 8.65 -27.78
CA ALA A 313 -23.27 8.09 -26.44
C ALA A 313 -23.22 9.17 -25.34
N ALA A 314 -22.41 10.20 -25.53
CA ALA A 314 -22.30 11.33 -24.61
C ALA A 314 -23.43 12.39 -24.81
N GLY A 315 -24.30 12.22 -25.80
CA GLY A 315 -25.36 13.16 -26.14
C GLY A 315 -24.84 14.50 -26.68
N ILE A 316 -23.69 14.52 -27.34
CA ILE A 316 -23.05 15.71 -27.89
C ILE A 316 -23.41 15.85 -29.36
N ASP A 317 -24.29 16.83 -29.68
CA ASP A 317 -24.58 17.24 -31.06
C ASP A 317 -23.71 18.44 -31.45
N LEU A 318 -22.68 18.17 -32.27
CA LEU A 318 -21.75 19.20 -32.76
C LEU A 318 -22.47 20.33 -33.51
N LYS A 319 -23.53 20.01 -34.31
CA LYS A 319 -24.28 21.00 -35.06
C LYS A 319 -25.09 21.91 -34.12
N ASP A 320 -25.65 21.35 -33.05
CA ASP A 320 -26.35 22.14 -32.04
C ASP A 320 -25.38 23.03 -31.27
N MET A 321 -24.21 22.49 -30.92
CA MET A 321 -23.13 23.27 -30.28
C MET A 321 -22.65 24.41 -31.18
N GLU A 322 -22.39 24.18 -32.46
CA GLU A 322 -21.99 25.22 -33.42
C GLU A 322 -23.07 26.31 -33.58
N ARG A 323 -24.32 25.93 -33.49
CA ARG A 323 -25.45 26.90 -33.56
C ARG A 323 -25.51 27.75 -32.30
N ARG A 324 -25.29 27.18 -31.13
CA ARG A 324 -25.31 27.90 -29.84
C ARG A 324 -24.06 28.77 -29.64
N TRP A 325 -22.92 28.23 -30.04
CA TRP A 325 -21.60 28.88 -29.92
C TRP A 325 -20.90 28.94 -31.29
N PRO A 326 -21.33 29.87 -32.18
CA PRO A 326 -20.68 29.98 -33.47
C PRO A 326 -19.23 30.41 -33.31
N PRO A 327 -18.29 29.86 -34.13
CA PRO A 327 -16.88 30.16 -34.03
C PRO A 327 -16.64 31.68 -34.13
N VAL A 328 -15.60 32.15 -33.43
CA VAL A 328 -15.28 33.58 -33.29
C VAL A 328 -15.19 34.29 -34.67
N SER A 329 -14.73 33.56 -35.72
CA SER A 329 -14.69 34.04 -37.10
C SER A 329 -16.06 34.28 -37.71
N ALA A 330 -17.11 33.62 -37.23
CA ALA A 330 -18.51 33.78 -37.68
C ALA A 330 -19.30 34.78 -36.82
N ARG A 331 -18.78 35.17 -35.66
CA ARG A 331 -19.30 36.26 -34.84
C ARG A 331 -18.93 37.58 -35.54
N GLY A 332 -19.62 37.91 -36.61
CA GLY A 332 -19.37 39.13 -37.37
C GLY A 332 -19.20 40.33 -36.42
N VAL A 333 -18.11 41.06 -36.63
CA VAL A 333 -17.91 42.38 -36.05
C VAL A 333 -19.15 43.21 -36.48
N ARG A 334 -20.16 43.28 -35.60
CA ARG A 334 -21.16 44.36 -35.76
C ARG A 334 -20.47 45.62 -35.25
N LEU A 335 -19.93 46.36 -36.23
CA LEU A 335 -19.54 47.75 -36.06
C LEU A 335 -20.76 48.59 -35.65
#